data_5599cf81b41b839d09a222fca2d38557
#
_entry.id   5599cf81b41b839d09a222fca2d38557
#
_cell.length_a   1.000
_cell.length_b   1.000
_cell.length_c   1.000
_cell.angle_alpha   90.00
_cell.angle_beta   90.00
_cell.angle_gamma   90.00
#
_symmetry.space_group_name_H-M   'P 1'
#
loop_
_entity.id
_entity.type
_entity.pdbx_description
1 polymer ?
#
loop_
_entity_poly.entity_id
_entity_poly.type
_entity_poly.pdbx_seq_one_letter_code
_entity_poly.pdbx_strand_id
1 'polypeptide(L)'
;VDPVRTDNYDICGGEITNVWEATDDCGNTISHTQTITVLEAPQPFFTDLPSDRTFTCENFENIPEDLEYTNLSSGDCLIEGTVSAVSSPEPGICGGTMTNSWEFTDPCGRTIQHIQTLTVDPAPEAQFLNIPPDLTIECGEFIPQDELEFTNNASGDCLIEGVVSPITTPTPFPCSGVVTNTWTFADPCGRVLEHVQTITVEPAPEAEWLDAPEDITIACTDELNEPLDLFFSNFESGECQIEGSITAVLTGDLNPCGSEVILTWEFT
;
A
#
# COMPACT_ATOMS: atom_id res chain seq x y z
N VAL A 1 -19.22 -5.67 -84.76
CA VAL A 1 -19.40 -6.73 -83.76
C VAL A 1 -19.28 -6.09 -82.39
N ASP A 2 -20.31 -6.20 -81.53
CA ASP A 2 -20.26 -5.72 -80.14
C ASP A 2 -19.50 -6.76 -79.30
N PRO A 3 -18.76 -6.31 -78.28
CA PRO A 3 -18.02 -7.22 -77.43
C PRO A 3 -18.95 -7.98 -76.48
N VAL A 4 -18.59 -9.21 -76.17
CA VAL A 4 -19.09 -9.87 -74.94
C VAL A 4 -18.32 -9.34 -73.74
N ARG A 5 -19.01 -8.63 -72.86
CA ARG A 5 -18.43 -8.06 -71.65
C ARG A 5 -18.68 -9.00 -70.47
N THR A 6 -17.62 -9.25 -69.74
CA THR A 6 -17.68 -9.95 -68.45
C THR A 6 -17.10 -9.02 -67.34
N ASP A 7 -17.91 -8.77 -66.35
CA ASP A 7 -17.50 -7.95 -65.18
C ASP A 7 -17.19 -8.91 -63.99
N ASN A 8 -15.93 -8.89 -63.54
CA ASN A 8 -15.47 -9.68 -62.42
C ASN A 8 -14.67 -8.76 -61.49
N TYR A 9 -15.35 -7.80 -60.88
CA TYR A 9 -14.78 -6.87 -59.93
C TYR A 9 -15.81 -6.54 -58.83
N ASP A 10 -15.29 -6.14 -57.69
CA ASP A 10 -16.03 -5.60 -56.56
C ASP A 10 -15.27 -4.41 -55.98
N ILE A 11 -15.58 -4.02 -54.71
CA ILE A 11 -14.90 -2.92 -53.99
C ILE A 11 -13.40 -3.21 -53.80
N CYS A 12 -12.98 -4.46 -53.85
CA CYS A 12 -11.58 -4.90 -53.72
C CYS A 12 -10.84 -4.99 -55.06
N GLY A 13 -11.45 -4.44 -56.12
CA GLY A 13 -10.87 -4.46 -57.45
C GLY A 13 -11.22 -5.69 -58.25
N GLY A 14 -10.52 -5.90 -59.35
CA GLY A 14 -10.72 -7.02 -60.25
C GLY A 14 -10.51 -6.68 -61.69
N GLU A 15 -11.25 -7.32 -62.62
CA GLU A 15 -11.06 -7.15 -64.02
C GLU A 15 -12.41 -7.08 -64.81
N ILE A 16 -12.43 -6.27 -65.85
CA ILE A 16 -13.47 -6.26 -66.86
C ILE A 16 -12.85 -6.80 -68.15
N THR A 17 -13.45 -7.84 -68.72
CA THR A 17 -12.99 -8.42 -69.97
C THR A 17 -14.00 -8.16 -71.07
N ASN A 18 -13.55 -7.53 -72.19
CA ASN A 18 -14.32 -7.40 -73.43
C ASN A 18 -13.72 -8.29 -74.49
N VAL A 19 -14.54 -9.16 -75.07
CA VAL A 19 -14.11 -10.09 -76.14
C VAL A 19 -14.89 -9.78 -77.40
N TRP A 20 -14.19 -9.43 -78.45
CA TRP A 20 -14.75 -9.28 -79.82
C TRP A 20 -14.43 -10.51 -80.57
N GLU A 21 -15.42 -11.05 -81.28
CA GLU A 21 -15.30 -12.22 -82.15
C GLU A 21 -15.96 -11.94 -83.49
N ALA A 22 -15.26 -12.21 -84.59
CA ALA A 22 -15.85 -12.12 -85.91
C ALA A 22 -15.50 -13.39 -86.72
N THR A 23 -16.50 -13.95 -87.36
CA THR A 23 -16.38 -15.14 -88.22
C THR A 23 -16.75 -14.79 -89.66
N ASP A 24 -15.89 -15.13 -90.62
CA ASP A 24 -16.16 -14.92 -92.02
C ASP A 24 -17.12 -16.02 -92.61
N ASP A 25 -17.56 -15.84 -93.87
CA ASP A 25 -18.46 -16.79 -94.54
C ASP A 25 -17.83 -18.18 -94.79
N CYS A 26 -16.51 -18.28 -94.61
CA CYS A 26 -15.77 -19.56 -94.73
C CYS A 26 -15.57 -20.25 -93.36
N GLY A 27 -16.04 -19.66 -92.26
CA GLY A 27 -15.93 -20.24 -90.93
C GLY A 27 -14.63 -19.88 -90.21
N ASN A 28 -13.79 -18.97 -90.72
CA ASN A 28 -12.59 -18.49 -90.02
C ASN A 28 -12.97 -17.46 -88.95
N THR A 29 -12.51 -17.67 -87.74
CA THR A 29 -12.79 -16.78 -86.61
C THR A 29 -11.54 -16.01 -86.22
N ILE A 30 -11.69 -14.70 -85.98
CA ILE A 30 -10.70 -13.83 -85.29
C ILE A 30 -11.27 -13.34 -83.97
N SER A 31 -10.46 -13.25 -83.00
CA SER A 31 -10.87 -12.71 -81.66
C SER A 31 -9.86 -11.71 -81.19
N HIS A 32 -10.36 -10.73 -80.41
CA HIS A 32 -9.56 -9.78 -79.65
C HIS A 32 -10.11 -9.66 -78.22
N THR A 33 -9.21 -9.68 -77.21
CA THR A 33 -9.58 -9.55 -75.85
C THR A 33 -8.93 -8.28 -75.27
N GLN A 34 -9.73 -7.40 -74.66
CA GLN A 34 -9.30 -6.31 -73.88
C GLN A 34 -9.56 -6.60 -72.38
N THR A 35 -8.54 -6.48 -71.54
CA THR A 35 -8.67 -6.58 -70.12
C THR A 35 -8.52 -5.19 -69.56
N ILE A 36 -9.46 -4.75 -68.70
CA ILE A 36 -9.43 -3.51 -67.93
C ILE A 36 -9.32 -3.88 -66.49
N THR A 37 -8.18 -3.51 -65.84
CA THR A 37 -7.98 -3.73 -64.42
C THR A 37 -8.74 -2.64 -63.63
N VAL A 38 -9.57 -3.06 -62.69
CA VAL A 38 -10.25 -2.20 -61.72
C VAL A 38 -9.43 -2.24 -60.43
N LEU A 39 -8.94 -1.05 -60.00
CA LEU A 39 -8.19 -0.95 -58.76
C LEU A 39 -9.10 -1.08 -57.55
N GLU A 40 -8.57 -1.61 -56.45
CA GLU A 40 -9.26 -1.68 -55.18
C GLU A 40 -9.57 -0.29 -54.62
N ALA A 41 -10.64 -0.17 -53.82
CA ALA A 41 -10.95 1.04 -53.06
C ALA A 41 -9.82 1.37 -52.11
N PRO A 42 -9.52 2.69 -51.87
CA PRO A 42 -8.54 3.11 -50.88
C PRO A 42 -8.84 2.50 -49.52
N GLN A 43 -7.78 2.19 -48.76
CA GLN A 43 -7.91 1.70 -47.38
C GLN A 43 -8.55 2.78 -46.51
N PRO A 44 -9.51 2.46 -45.63
CA PRO A 44 -10.07 3.40 -44.68
C PRO A 44 -9.07 3.75 -43.59
N PHE A 45 -9.33 4.83 -42.89
CA PHE A 45 -8.58 5.29 -41.69
C PHE A 45 -9.55 5.88 -40.68
N PHE A 46 -9.17 5.83 -39.40
CA PHE A 46 -9.94 6.48 -38.35
C PHE A 46 -9.77 7.99 -38.38
N THR A 47 -10.86 8.71 -38.05
CA THR A 47 -10.87 10.14 -37.81
C THR A 47 -10.83 10.40 -36.31
N ASP A 48 -10.39 11.57 -35.87
CA ASP A 48 -10.46 12.06 -34.48
C ASP A 48 -9.94 11.08 -33.42
N LEU A 49 -8.72 10.61 -33.60
CA LEU A 49 -8.08 9.63 -32.70
C LEU A 49 -7.93 10.17 -31.27
N PRO A 50 -8.46 9.47 -30.25
CA PRO A 50 -8.27 9.85 -28.85
C PRO A 50 -6.81 9.64 -28.44
N SER A 51 -6.24 10.64 -27.72
CA SER A 51 -4.89 10.58 -27.18
C SER A 51 -4.87 9.83 -25.85
N ASP A 52 -3.69 9.35 -25.46
CA ASP A 52 -3.44 8.80 -24.13
C ASP A 52 -3.73 9.85 -23.04
N ARG A 53 -4.21 9.38 -21.87
CA ARG A 53 -4.58 10.23 -20.75
C ARG A 53 -4.08 9.65 -19.43
N THR A 54 -3.83 10.54 -18.47
CA THR A 54 -3.52 10.18 -17.08
C THR A 54 -4.59 10.75 -16.16
N PHE A 55 -5.01 9.97 -15.19
CA PHE A 55 -6.01 10.30 -14.19
C PHE A 55 -5.46 10.05 -12.80
N THR A 56 -5.93 10.83 -11.83
CA THR A 56 -5.82 10.42 -10.42
C THR A 56 -6.82 9.32 -10.13
N CYS A 57 -6.57 8.51 -9.10
CA CYS A 57 -7.49 7.45 -8.67
C CYS A 57 -8.93 7.97 -8.53
N GLU A 58 -9.14 9.12 -7.90
CA GLU A 58 -10.47 9.68 -7.60
C GLU A 58 -11.23 10.24 -8.82
N ASN A 59 -10.51 10.60 -9.87
CA ASN A 59 -11.11 11.23 -11.07
C ASN A 59 -11.07 10.30 -12.28
N PHE A 60 -10.81 9.02 -12.05
CA PHE A 60 -10.81 8.05 -13.12
C PHE A 60 -12.22 7.75 -13.60
N GLU A 61 -12.42 7.89 -14.89
CA GLU A 61 -13.65 7.52 -15.59
C GLU A 61 -13.28 7.02 -16.98
N ASN A 62 -13.73 5.83 -17.33
CA ASN A 62 -13.53 5.28 -18.66
C ASN A 62 -14.85 5.26 -19.45
N ILE A 63 -15.02 6.26 -20.30
CA ILE A 63 -16.15 6.36 -21.23
C ILE A 63 -15.56 6.50 -22.64
N PRO A 64 -15.20 5.38 -23.31
CA PRO A 64 -14.69 5.43 -24.66
C PRO A 64 -15.81 5.74 -25.65
N GLU A 65 -15.55 6.65 -26.57
CA GLU A 65 -16.44 6.97 -27.67
C GLU A 65 -16.20 6.02 -28.84
N ASP A 66 -17.21 5.83 -29.69
CA ASP A 66 -17.06 5.12 -30.94
C ASP A 66 -16.16 5.93 -31.89
N LEU A 67 -15.26 5.28 -32.60
CA LEU A 67 -14.44 5.93 -33.62
C LEU A 67 -15.07 5.82 -35.00
N GLU A 68 -15.14 6.95 -35.70
CA GLU A 68 -15.52 6.98 -37.11
C GLU A 68 -14.34 6.59 -37.99
N TYR A 69 -14.61 5.88 -39.06
CA TYR A 69 -13.65 5.58 -40.13
C TYR A 69 -14.20 5.90 -41.49
N THR A 70 -13.35 6.28 -42.41
CA THR A 70 -13.69 6.57 -43.78
C THR A 70 -12.48 6.39 -44.70
N ASN A 71 -12.72 6.03 -45.99
CA ASN A 71 -11.70 6.11 -47.02
C ASN A 71 -11.85 7.34 -47.92
N LEU A 72 -12.75 8.27 -47.60
CA LEU A 72 -13.06 9.50 -48.35
C LEU A 72 -13.43 9.28 -49.83
N SER A 73 -13.81 8.07 -50.20
CA SER A 73 -14.30 7.77 -51.55
C SER A 73 -15.79 8.11 -51.68
N SER A 74 -16.37 7.79 -52.82
CA SER A 74 -17.80 7.98 -53.11
C SER A 74 -18.41 6.81 -53.84
N GLY A 75 -19.75 6.68 -53.82
CA GLY A 75 -20.50 5.61 -54.50
C GLY A 75 -20.09 4.22 -53.99
N ASP A 76 -19.95 3.27 -54.90
CA ASP A 76 -19.66 1.86 -54.55
C ASP A 76 -18.26 1.61 -53.99
N CYS A 77 -17.37 2.63 -54.05
CA CYS A 77 -16.03 2.55 -53.47
C CYS A 77 -15.93 3.18 -52.06
N LEU A 78 -17.04 3.68 -51.51
CA LEU A 78 -17.06 4.29 -50.18
C LEU A 78 -17.02 3.19 -49.10
N ILE A 79 -16.09 3.37 -48.16
CA ILE A 79 -15.98 2.53 -46.95
C ILE A 79 -16.00 3.49 -45.75
N GLU A 80 -17.11 3.55 -45.02
CA GLU A 80 -17.28 4.40 -43.83
C GLU A 80 -18.15 3.72 -42.79
N GLY A 81 -18.03 4.19 -41.55
CA GLY A 81 -18.84 3.70 -40.44
C GLY A 81 -18.24 4.08 -39.09
N THR A 82 -18.70 3.37 -38.07
CA THR A 82 -18.22 3.54 -36.70
C THR A 82 -17.83 2.19 -36.12
N VAL A 83 -16.91 2.19 -35.15
CA VAL A 83 -16.51 1.01 -34.39
C VAL A 83 -16.39 1.37 -32.92
N SER A 84 -16.96 0.53 -32.04
CA SER A 84 -16.90 0.70 -30.60
C SER A 84 -15.59 0.17 -30.03
N ALA A 85 -15.16 0.77 -28.93
CA ALA A 85 -13.96 0.35 -28.20
C ALA A 85 -14.16 -1.01 -27.52
N VAL A 86 -13.08 -1.75 -27.44
CA VAL A 86 -12.92 -2.88 -26.51
C VAL A 86 -11.93 -2.44 -25.43
N SER A 87 -12.43 -2.37 -24.18
CA SER A 87 -11.62 -1.94 -23.02
C SER A 87 -10.99 -3.16 -22.32
N SER A 88 -9.74 -3.01 -21.89
CA SER A 88 -9.12 -3.92 -20.93
C SER A 88 -9.71 -3.71 -19.53
N PRO A 89 -9.46 -4.62 -18.55
CA PRO A 89 -9.90 -4.42 -17.18
C PRO A 89 -9.38 -3.10 -16.58
N GLU A 90 -10.20 -2.46 -15.76
CA GLU A 90 -9.84 -1.24 -15.06
C GLU A 90 -8.78 -1.49 -13.97
N PRO A 91 -7.85 -0.53 -13.74
CA PRO A 91 -6.92 -0.59 -12.63
C PRO A 91 -7.65 -0.50 -11.29
N GLY A 92 -7.12 -1.19 -10.27
CA GLY A 92 -7.61 -1.07 -8.90
C GLY A 92 -7.03 0.15 -8.17
N ILE A 93 -7.23 0.17 -6.83
CA ILE A 93 -6.78 1.24 -5.93
C ILE A 93 -5.28 1.55 -6.03
N CYS A 94 -4.47 0.59 -6.46
CA CYS A 94 -3.02 0.76 -6.62
C CYS A 94 -2.61 1.38 -7.97
N GLY A 95 -3.59 1.85 -8.74
CA GLY A 95 -3.33 2.43 -10.05
C GLY A 95 -2.88 1.40 -11.08
N GLY A 96 -2.41 1.89 -12.22
CA GLY A 96 -1.96 1.05 -13.32
C GLY A 96 -2.38 1.61 -14.67
N THR A 97 -2.36 0.77 -15.68
CA THR A 97 -2.75 1.14 -17.04
C THR A 97 -3.87 0.26 -17.55
N MET A 98 -4.78 0.85 -18.30
CA MET A 98 -5.74 0.13 -19.13
C MET A 98 -5.70 0.65 -20.55
N THR A 99 -6.30 -0.10 -21.49
CA THR A 99 -6.35 0.28 -22.90
C THR A 99 -7.76 0.19 -23.42
N ASN A 100 -8.11 1.16 -24.26
CA ASN A 100 -9.24 1.09 -25.18
C ASN A 100 -8.68 0.81 -26.57
N SER A 101 -9.21 -0.22 -27.27
CA SER A 101 -8.79 -0.59 -28.61
C SER A 101 -9.96 -0.59 -29.57
N TRP A 102 -9.75 0.00 -30.75
CA TRP A 102 -10.68 -0.01 -31.85
C TRP A 102 -10.02 -0.74 -33.01
N GLU A 103 -10.75 -1.66 -33.60
CA GLU A 103 -10.28 -2.45 -34.75
C GLU A 103 -11.39 -2.59 -35.76
N PHE A 104 -11.08 -2.30 -37.02
CA PHE A 104 -11.97 -2.53 -38.15
C PHE A 104 -11.25 -3.23 -39.30
N THR A 105 -11.88 -4.25 -39.85
CA THR A 105 -11.41 -4.95 -41.05
C THR A 105 -12.37 -4.66 -42.17
N ASP A 106 -11.85 -4.09 -43.26
CA ASP A 106 -12.64 -3.74 -44.42
C ASP A 106 -13.03 -4.98 -45.24
N PRO A 107 -13.94 -4.84 -46.24
CA PRO A 107 -14.35 -5.94 -47.09
C PRO A 107 -13.22 -6.63 -47.87
N CYS A 108 -12.08 -5.93 -48.03
CA CYS A 108 -10.89 -6.45 -48.73
C CYS A 108 -9.90 -7.15 -47.76
N GLY A 109 -10.27 -7.29 -46.46
CA GLY A 109 -9.46 -7.97 -45.46
C GLY A 109 -8.33 -7.10 -44.88
N ARG A 110 -8.31 -5.77 -45.14
CA ARG A 110 -7.31 -4.85 -44.60
C ARG A 110 -7.80 -4.35 -43.26
N THR A 111 -6.96 -4.44 -42.24
CA THR A 111 -7.29 -4.03 -40.86
C THR A 111 -6.66 -2.70 -40.53
N ILE A 112 -7.44 -1.83 -39.85
CA ILE A 112 -6.98 -0.63 -39.20
C ILE A 112 -7.22 -0.77 -37.68
N GLN A 113 -6.29 -0.26 -36.88
CA GLN A 113 -6.35 -0.35 -35.43
C GLN A 113 -5.89 0.97 -34.80
N HIS A 114 -6.53 1.34 -33.69
CA HIS A 114 -6.09 2.38 -32.79
C HIS A 114 -6.15 1.88 -31.35
N ILE A 115 -5.15 2.25 -30.53
CA ILE A 115 -5.09 1.92 -29.11
C ILE A 115 -4.87 3.22 -28.35
N GLN A 116 -5.74 3.49 -27.39
CA GLN A 116 -5.57 4.56 -26.38
C GLN A 116 -5.14 3.92 -25.08
N THR A 117 -4.11 4.46 -24.44
CA THR A 117 -3.66 4.07 -23.10
C THR A 117 -4.17 5.08 -22.08
N LEU A 118 -4.85 4.56 -21.04
CA LEU A 118 -5.26 5.33 -19.87
C LEU A 118 -4.39 4.89 -18.69
N THR A 119 -3.72 5.85 -18.05
CA THR A 119 -2.92 5.63 -16.85
C THR A 119 -3.68 6.17 -15.65
N VAL A 120 -3.82 5.37 -14.61
CA VAL A 120 -4.44 5.78 -13.35
C VAL A 120 -3.36 5.77 -12.27
N ASP A 121 -3.19 6.92 -11.61
CA ASP A 121 -2.28 7.03 -10.48
C ASP A 121 -2.81 6.22 -9.28
N PRO A 122 -1.94 5.66 -8.44
CA PRO A 122 -2.37 4.97 -7.22
C PRO A 122 -3.09 5.93 -6.26
N ALA A 123 -3.95 5.39 -5.40
CA ALA A 123 -4.53 6.15 -4.31
C ALA A 123 -3.43 6.81 -3.46
N PRO A 124 -3.67 8.02 -2.90
CA PRO A 124 -2.73 8.67 -1.99
C PRO A 124 -2.34 7.76 -0.81
N GLU A 125 -1.16 7.97 -0.25
CA GLU A 125 -0.71 7.25 0.94
C GLU A 125 -1.52 7.67 2.17
N ALA A 126 -1.88 6.69 3.01
CA ALA A 126 -2.53 6.96 4.29
C ALA A 126 -1.54 7.58 5.29
N GLN A 127 -2.08 8.33 6.24
CA GLN A 127 -1.34 8.94 7.35
C GLN A 127 -2.07 8.69 8.66
N PHE A 128 -1.34 8.49 9.75
CA PHE A 128 -1.93 8.42 11.06
C PHE A 128 -2.49 9.77 11.50
N LEU A 129 -3.61 9.72 12.20
CA LEU A 129 -4.24 10.87 12.84
C LEU A 129 -3.90 10.87 14.33
N ASN A 130 -3.75 12.08 14.92
CA ASN A 130 -3.57 12.24 16.36
C ASN A 130 -2.43 11.39 16.96
N ILE A 131 -1.28 11.40 16.31
CA ILE A 131 -0.09 10.67 16.73
C ILE A 131 0.28 11.04 18.18
N PRO A 132 0.38 10.05 19.12
CA PRO A 132 0.76 10.31 20.51
C PRO A 132 2.24 10.69 20.61
N PRO A 133 2.59 11.67 21.47
CA PRO A 133 3.98 12.00 21.74
C PRO A 133 4.65 10.93 22.61
N ASP A 134 5.98 10.95 22.67
CA ASP A 134 6.73 10.19 23.66
C ASP A 134 6.33 10.61 25.07
N LEU A 135 6.36 9.64 26.01
CA LEU A 135 5.95 9.82 27.41
C LEU A 135 7.09 9.46 28.37
N THR A 136 7.04 10.06 29.56
CA THR A 136 7.75 9.59 30.75
C THR A 136 6.71 9.30 31.81
N ILE A 137 6.74 8.11 32.39
CA ILE A 137 5.80 7.64 33.42
C ILE A 137 6.56 7.09 34.62
N GLU A 138 5.93 7.10 35.77
CA GLU A 138 6.48 6.50 36.96
C GLU A 138 6.36 4.97 36.93
N CYS A 139 7.18 4.28 37.72
CA CYS A 139 7.08 2.84 37.89
C CYS A 139 5.65 2.46 38.37
N GLY A 140 5.03 1.50 37.75
CA GLY A 140 3.67 1.03 38.09
C GLY A 140 2.53 1.80 37.45
N GLU A 141 2.80 2.88 36.74
CA GLU A 141 1.77 3.56 35.97
C GLU A 141 1.32 2.73 34.74
N PHE A 142 0.07 2.94 34.37
CA PHE A 142 -0.52 2.25 33.21
C PHE A 142 0.07 2.78 31.91
N ILE A 143 0.54 1.87 31.05
CA ILE A 143 1.00 2.20 29.71
C ILE A 143 -0.19 2.29 28.76
N PRO A 144 -0.47 3.47 28.18
CA PRO A 144 -1.54 3.64 27.21
C PRO A 144 -1.33 2.74 25.99
N GLN A 145 -2.40 2.08 25.53
CA GLN A 145 -2.41 1.23 24.33
C GLN A 145 -3.57 1.66 23.41
N ASP A 146 -3.64 2.96 23.14
CA ASP A 146 -4.71 3.52 22.34
C ASP A 146 -4.53 3.12 20.85
N GLU A 147 -5.64 2.85 20.20
CA GLU A 147 -5.66 2.63 18.76
C GLU A 147 -5.40 3.94 18.00
N LEU A 148 -4.66 3.87 16.90
CA LEU A 148 -4.48 5.00 16.00
C LEU A 148 -5.36 4.86 14.78
N GLU A 149 -6.08 5.92 14.48
CA GLU A 149 -6.80 6.07 13.22
C GLU A 149 -5.83 6.49 12.12
N PHE A 150 -6.08 6.03 10.90
CA PHE A 150 -5.37 6.46 9.71
C PHE A 150 -6.33 6.70 8.55
N THR A 151 -5.97 7.61 7.66
CA THR A 151 -6.71 7.89 6.43
C THR A 151 -5.79 8.49 5.37
N ASN A 152 -6.12 8.27 4.09
CA ASN A 152 -5.53 9.00 2.97
C ASN A 152 -6.36 10.20 2.53
N ASN A 153 -7.49 10.48 3.20
CA ASN A 153 -8.45 11.54 2.87
C ASN A 153 -9.00 11.49 1.43
N ALA A 154 -8.88 10.38 0.75
CA ALA A 154 -9.49 10.18 -0.56
C ALA A 154 -10.98 9.81 -0.44
N SER A 155 -11.65 9.63 -1.56
CA SER A 155 -13.07 9.29 -1.61
C SER A 155 -13.33 8.03 -2.45
N GLY A 156 -14.52 7.42 -2.27
CA GLY A 156 -14.97 6.27 -3.06
C GLY A 156 -13.99 5.09 -2.98
N ASP A 157 -13.72 4.46 -4.12
CA ASP A 157 -12.88 3.26 -4.19
C ASP A 157 -11.39 3.53 -3.94
N CYS A 158 -11.00 4.81 -3.83
CA CYS A 158 -9.64 5.24 -3.53
C CYS A 158 -9.39 5.51 -2.04
N LEU A 159 -10.43 5.41 -1.21
CA LEU A 159 -10.33 5.63 0.22
C LEU A 159 -9.57 4.50 0.90
N ILE A 160 -8.58 4.88 1.71
CA ILE A 160 -7.83 3.99 2.60
C ILE A 160 -7.94 4.57 4.00
N GLU A 161 -8.74 3.96 4.86
CA GLU A 161 -8.93 4.39 6.25
C GLU A 161 -9.11 3.19 7.18
N GLY A 162 -8.89 3.41 8.46
CA GLY A 162 -9.10 2.38 9.47
C GLY A 162 -8.46 2.75 10.81
N VAL A 163 -8.31 1.73 11.64
CA VAL A 163 -7.67 1.81 12.96
C VAL A 163 -6.67 0.68 13.11
N VAL A 164 -5.61 0.91 13.88
CA VAL A 164 -4.61 -0.09 14.22
C VAL A 164 -4.24 0.00 15.69
N SER A 165 -4.19 -1.16 16.36
CA SER A 165 -3.74 -1.29 17.75
C SER A 165 -2.22 -1.35 17.82
N PRO A 166 -1.60 -0.85 18.91
CA PRO A 166 -0.15 -0.91 19.07
C PRO A 166 0.32 -2.32 19.44
N ILE A 167 1.56 -2.62 19.10
CA ILE A 167 2.33 -3.71 19.67
C ILE A 167 3.29 -3.10 20.70
N THR A 168 3.12 -3.47 21.97
CA THR A 168 3.95 -2.96 23.07
C THR A 168 5.09 -3.92 23.38
N THR A 169 6.33 -3.41 23.49
CA THR A 169 7.53 -4.17 23.81
C THR A 169 8.45 -3.39 24.73
N PRO A 170 9.12 -4.05 25.72
CA PRO A 170 8.98 -5.45 26.10
C PRO A 170 7.69 -5.76 26.86
N THR A 171 7.33 -7.03 26.92
CA THR A 171 6.29 -7.58 27.80
C THR A 171 6.88 -8.77 28.58
N PRO A 172 6.82 -8.85 29.91
CA PRO A 172 6.21 -7.89 30.84
C PRO A 172 6.94 -6.55 30.89
N PHE A 173 6.27 -5.53 31.43
CA PHE A 173 6.85 -4.19 31.53
C PHE A 173 7.98 -4.16 32.57
N PRO A 174 9.10 -3.49 32.29
CA PRO A 174 10.19 -3.36 33.24
C PRO A 174 9.83 -2.41 34.39
N CYS A 175 10.48 -2.58 35.57
CA CYS A 175 10.38 -1.63 36.68
C CYS A 175 11.04 -0.27 36.36
N SER A 176 11.87 -0.23 35.32
CA SER A 176 12.49 0.98 34.79
C SER A 176 13.02 0.69 33.38
N GLY A 177 13.21 1.74 32.60
CA GLY A 177 13.78 1.63 31.25
C GLY A 177 12.87 2.15 30.16
N VAL A 178 12.91 1.53 28.98
CA VAL A 178 12.17 1.99 27.80
C VAL A 178 11.21 0.91 27.33
N VAL A 179 9.97 1.34 27.12
CA VAL A 179 8.91 0.55 26.47
C VAL A 179 8.53 1.27 25.19
N THR A 180 8.22 0.52 24.14
CA THR A 180 7.76 1.11 22.87
C THR A 180 6.38 0.59 22.51
N ASN A 181 5.51 1.48 22.06
CA ASN A 181 4.30 1.14 21.33
C ASN A 181 4.56 1.34 19.84
N THR A 182 4.34 0.31 19.04
CA THR A 182 4.53 0.36 17.59
C THR A 182 3.22 0.08 16.89
N TRP A 183 2.76 1.02 16.07
CA TRP A 183 1.61 0.87 15.18
C TRP A 183 2.12 0.66 13.77
N THR A 184 1.66 -0.38 13.11
CA THR A 184 2.05 -0.71 11.73
C THR A 184 0.82 -1.07 10.91
N PHE A 185 0.70 -0.44 9.74
CA PHE A 185 -0.34 -0.74 8.76
C PHE A 185 0.30 -0.92 7.39
N ALA A 186 -0.08 -1.97 6.67
CA ALA A 186 0.27 -2.18 5.27
C ALA A 186 -0.97 -1.97 4.41
N ASP A 187 -0.93 -1.03 3.49
CA ASP A 187 -2.04 -0.74 2.59
C ASP A 187 -2.19 -1.82 1.50
N PRO A 188 -3.30 -1.81 0.74
CA PRO A 188 -3.51 -2.77 -0.35
C PRO A 188 -2.44 -2.75 -1.44
N CYS A 189 -1.67 -1.66 -1.55
CA CYS A 189 -0.59 -1.48 -2.51
C CYS A 189 0.78 -1.89 -1.97
N GLY A 190 0.83 -2.41 -0.73
CA GLY A 190 2.06 -2.86 -0.07
C GLY A 190 2.91 -1.74 0.53
N ARG A 191 2.40 -0.50 0.60
CA ARG A 191 3.07 0.60 1.30
C ARG A 191 2.84 0.45 2.80
N VAL A 192 3.90 0.66 3.60
CA VAL A 192 3.86 0.49 5.05
C VAL A 192 3.85 1.85 5.74
N LEU A 193 2.84 2.06 6.59
CA LEU A 193 2.75 3.17 7.51
C LEU A 193 3.14 2.67 8.89
N GLU A 194 4.11 3.32 9.54
CA GLU A 194 4.60 2.95 10.87
C GLU A 194 4.75 4.18 11.76
N HIS A 195 4.39 4.03 13.02
CA HIS A 195 4.68 4.99 14.09
C HIS A 195 5.17 4.24 15.33
N VAL A 196 6.19 4.79 15.98
CA VAL A 196 6.75 4.28 17.24
C VAL A 196 6.67 5.39 18.29
N GLN A 197 5.96 5.11 19.40
CA GLN A 197 5.98 5.94 20.60
C GLN A 197 6.98 5.34 21.58
N THR A 198 7.89 6.17 22.11
CA THR A 198 8.80 5.79 23.17
C THR A 198 8.24 6.20 24.53
N ILE A 199 8.17 5.25 25.46
CA ILE A 199 7.70 5.46 26.82
C ILE A 199 8.86 5.14 27.75
N THR A 200 9.33 6.17 28.47
CA THR A 200 10.37 6.01 29.48
C THR A 200 9.71 5.75 30.83
N VAL A 201 10.00 4.61 31.44
CA VAL A 201 9.54 4.25 32.79
C VAL A 201 10.63 4.64 33.77
N GLU A 202 10.32 5.53 34.69
CA GLU A 202 11.25 5.95 35.75
C GLU A 202 11.47 4.79 36.74
N PRO A 203 12.67 4.73 37.39
CA PRO A 203 12.93 3.70 38.37
C PRO A 203 12.01 3.85 39.57
N ALA A 204 11.71 2.72 40.23
CA ALA A 204 11.03 2.75 41.52
C ALA A 204 11.80 3.60 42.53
N PRO A 205 11.10 4.30 43.45
CA PRO A 205 11.75 5.03 44.55
C PRO A 205 12.69 4.14 45.37
N GLU A 206 13.77 4.74 45.89
CA GLU A 206 14.70 4.01 46.74
C GLU A 206 14.00 3.58 48.04
N ALA A 207 14.35 2.39 48.55
CA ALA A 207 13.83 1.93 49.82
C ALA A 207 14.49 2.65 50.99
N GLU A 208 13.72 2.89 52.06
CA GLU A 208 14.15 3.48 53.30
C GLU A 208 14.09 2.45 54.43
N TRP A 209 14.99 2.59 55.40
CA TRP A 209 14.97 1.76 56.60
C TRP A 209 13.76 2.10 57.47
N LEU A 210 13.06 1.08 57.95
CA LEU A 210 11.95 1.22 58.90
C LEU A 210 12.50 1.06 60.34
N ASP A 211 12.19 2.03 61.18
CA ASP A 211 12.54 1.99 62.61
C ASP A 211 14.02 1.68 62.88
N ALA A 212 14.95 2.32 62.13
CA ALA A 212 16.38 2.18 62.36
C ALA A 212 16.76 2.54 63.81
N PRO A 213 17.45 1.67 64.54
CA PRO A 213 17.83 1.93 65.92
C PRO A 213 18.88 3.05 66.01
N GLU A 214 18.81 3.82 67.11
CA GLU A 214 19.83 4.80 67.45
C GLU A 214 20.99 4.15 68.22
N ASP A 215 22.15 4.79 68.20
CA ASP A 215 23.28 4.35 69.00
C ASP A 215 22.94 4.37 70.50
N ILE A 216 23.25 3.33 71.23
CA ILE A 216 22.97 3.18 72.65
C ILE A 216 24.22 2.90 73.43
N THR A 217 24.18 3.28 74.74
CA THR A 217 25.23 2.94 75.72
C THR A 217 24.57 2.07 76.81
N ILE A 218 25.06 0.89 77.00
CA ILE A 218 24.57 -0.05 78.01
C ILE A 218 25.60 -0.26 79.15
N ALA A 219 25.16 -0.62 80.35
CA ALA A 219 26.04 -1.00 81.41
C ALA A 219 26.55 -2.45 81.15
N CYS A 220 27.71 -2.76 81.75
CA CYS A 220 28.33 -4.09 81.62
C CYS A 220 27.45 -5.26 82.11
N THR A 221 26.41 -4.94 82.92
CA THR A 221 25.46 -5.91 83.48
C THR A 221 24.22 -6.12 82.59
N ASP A 222 24.05 -5.30 81.59
CA ASP A 222 22.86 -5.29 80.72
C ASP A 222 23.07 -6.21 79.55
N GLU A 223 21.97 -6.83 79.05
CA GLU A 223 21.98 -7.64 77.89
C GLU A 223 21.75 -6.77 76.65
N LEU A 224 22.46 -7.05 75.55
CA LEU A 224 22.20 -6.44 74.24
C LEU A 224 20.90 -6.98 73.67
N ASN A 225 19.82 -6.19 73.68
CA ASN A 225 18.48 -6.55 73.19
C ASN A 225 18.11 -5.76 71.95
N GLU A 226 19.07 -5.45 71.06
CA GLU A 226 18.80 -4.76 69.83
C GLU A 226 18.20 -5.72 68.77
N PRO A 227 17.34 -5.20 67.86
CA PRO A 227 16.80 -6.00 66.79
C PRO A 227 17.94 -6.44 65.88
N LEU A 228 18.02 -7.77 65.62
CA LEU A 228 18.98 -8.33 64.68
C LEU A 228 18.53 -8.10 63.21
N ASP A 229 17.21 -8.09 62.98
CA ASP A 229 16.64 -7.85 61.67
C ASP A 229 16.07 -6.43 61.57
N LEU A 230 16.52 -5.70 60.56
CA LEU A 230 16.00 -4.36 60.24
C LEU A 230 15.24 -4.45 58.89
N PHE A 231 14.04 -3.89 58.89
CA PHE A 231 13.17 -3.88 57.75
C PHE A 231 13.38 -2.63 56.90
N PHE A 232 13.18 -2.78 55.60
CA PHE A 232 13.20 -1.67 54.65
C PHE A 232 12.00 -1.76 53.73
N SER A 233 11.55 -0.61 53.19
CA SER A 233 10.48 -0.52 52.23
C SER A 233 10.58 0.77 51.41
N ASN A 234 10.20 0.73 50.13
CA ASN A 234 9.96 1.96 49.38
C ASN A 234 8.46 2.35 49.35
N PHE A 235 7.62 1.66 50.11
CA PHE A 235 6.17 1.86 50.29
C PHE A 235 5.37 1.70 48.98
N GLU A 236 5.99 1.18 47.92
CA GLU A 236 5.32 0.87 46.65
C GLU A 236 4.69 -0.51 46.71
N SER A 237 3.94 -0.84 45.62
CA SER A 237 3.25 -2.13 45.46
C SER A 237 3.53 -2.75 44.10
N GLY A 238 3.25 -4.05 43.95
CA GLY A 238 3.42 -4.79 42.71
C GLY A 238 4.88 -4.92 42.29
N GLU A 239 5.16 -4.69 41.00
CA GLU A 239 6.50 -4.87 40.42
C GLU A 239 7.50 -3.75 40.84
N CYS A 240 7.00 -2.66 41.38
CA CYS A 240 7.82 -1.53 41.88
C CYS A 240 8.13 -1.64 43.35
N GLN A 241 7.60 -2.67 44.02
CA GLN A 241 7.80 -2.87 45.47
C GLN A 241 9.23 -3.34 45.75
N ILE A 242 9.88 -2.59 46.69
CA ILE A 242 11.17 -2.95 47.25
C ILE A 242 10.99 -3.04 48.76
N GLU A 243 10.88 -4.23 49.31
CA GLU A 243 10.72 -4.46 50.74
C GLU A 243 11.46 -5.72 51.18
N GLY A 244 11.83 -5.75 52.44
CA GLY A 244 12.45 -6.93 53.01
C GLY A 244 13.01 -6.66 54.42
N SER A 245 13.84 -7.60 54.87
CA SER A 245 14.59 -7.47 56.09
C SER A 245 16.02 -7.93 55.90
N ILE A 246 16.95 -7.32 56.60
CA ILE A 246 18.36 -7.71 56.63
C ILE A 246 18.77 -7.91 58.06
N THR A 247 19.45 -9.05 58.33
CA THR A 247 20.03 -9.37 59.60
C THR A 247 21.35 -8.65 59.78
N ALA A 248 21.54 -8.00 60.91
CA ALA A 248 22.76 -7.27 61.23
C ALA A 248 24.02 -8.19 61.21
N VAL A 249 25.09 -7.62 60.70
CA VAL A 249 26.44 -8.16 60.87
C VAL A 249 27.07 -7.50 62.11
N LEU A 250 27.32 -8.33 63.13
CA LEU A 250 27.98 -7.90 64.37
C LEU A 250 29.50 -7.86 64.17
N THR A 251 30.12 -6.73 64.46
CA THR A 251 31.59 -6.58 64.48
C THR A 251 32.03 -6.03 65.81
N GLY A 252 33.16 -6.55 66.34
CA GLY A 252 33.70 -6.26 67.66
C GLY A 252 33.46 -7.40 68.64
N ASP A 253 34.18 -7.34 69.80
CA ASP A 253 34.09 -8.33 70.88
C ASP A 253 33.50 -7.67 72.12
N LEU A 254 32.48 -8.32 72.68
CA LEU A 254 31.91 -7.95 73.98
C LEU A 254 32.94 -8.22 75.08
N ASN A 255 33.65 -7.20 75.49
CA ASN A 255 34.65 -7.29 76.58
C ASN A 255 34.13 -6.64 77.88
N PRO A 256 34.13 -7.34 79.01
CA PRO A 256 33.61 -6.77 80.27
C PRO A 256 34.32 -5.56 80.79
N CYS A 257 35.47 -5.16 80.25
CA CYS A 257 36.20 -3.95 80.62
C CYS A 257 35.86 -2.70 79.80
N GLY A 258 34.84 -2.78 78.93
CA GLY A 258 34.38 -1.77 77.97
C GLY A 258 34.87 -2.05 76.57
N SER A 259 33.97 -2.08 75.66
CA SER A 259 34.20 -2.32 74.23
C SER A 259 33.10 -1.62 73.42
N GLU A 260 33.35 -1.42 72.12
CA GLU A 260 32.41 -0.97 71.20
C GLU A 260 32.03 -2.18 70.31
N VAL A 261 30.74 -2.34 70.06
CA VAL A 261 30.19 -3.38 69.13
C VAL A 261 29.38 -2.64 68.11
N ILE A 262 29.61 -2.97 66.86
CA ILE A 262 28.95 -2.33 65.73
C ILE A 262 28.05 -3.36 65.06
N LEU A 263 26.77 -3.00 64.95
CA LEU A 263 25.78 -3.70 64.13
C LEU A 263 25.67 -2.97 62.80
N THR A 264 25.87 -3.68 61.71
CA THR A 264 25.78 -3.12 60.34
C THR A 264 24.70 -3.84 59.57
N TRP A 265 23.77 -3.08 58.98
CA TRP A 265 22.79 -3.56 58.03
C TRP A 265 23.13 -2.92 56.67
N GLU A 266 23.30 -3.73 55.64
CA GLU A 266 23.68 -3.28 54.29
C GLU A 266 22.72 -3.89 53.26
N PHE A 267 22.06 -3.02 52.51
CA PHE A 267 21.20 -3.36 51.39
C PHE A 267 21.83 -2.84 50.10
N THR A 268 21.98 -3.73 49.08
CA THR A 268 22.59 -3.42 47.77
C THR A 268 21.68 -3.77 46.63
#